data_b61f0deaac1f7e7b945a87c38c1d3f98
#
_entry.id   b61f0deaac1f7e7b945a87c38c1d3f98
#
_cell.length_a   1.000
_cell.length_b   1.000
_cell.length_c   1.000
_cell.angle_alpha   90.00
_cell.angle_beta   90.00
_cell.angle_gamma   90.00
#
_symmetry.space_group_name_H-M   'P 1'
#
loop_
_entity.id
_entity.type
_entity.pdbx_description
1 polymer ?
#
loop_
_entity_poly.entity_id
_entity_poly.type
_entity_poly.pdbx_seq_one_letter_code
_entity_poly.pdbx_strand_id
1 'polypeptide(L)'
;LGRRVDGAQLFGLTSPLITTASGAKMGKTADGAVWLNADRVSAYDYWQFWRNTADADVGRFLRLFTELPMDEIARLEALQDAEINDAKKILANAATAMCHGADAAASAERTAAETFEQGQSAAGLPTVDIPAADFADGIAAFALFARAGLATSNGDARRLIRGGGARVNDEKVADENAQIAAGQADDDGIIKLSAGKKRHVLVRVG
;
A
#
# COMPACT_ATOMS: atom_id res chain seq x y z
N LEU A 1 39.93 21.94 -6.80
CA LEU A 1 40.37 23.28 -7.23
C LEU A 1 40.92 24.08 -6.08
N GLY A 2 40.18 24.35 -5.00
CA GLY A 2 40.63 25.23 -3.89
C GLY A 2 42.01 24.86 -3.30
N ARG A 3 42.29 23.55 -3.09
CA ARG A 3 43.62 23.14 -2.60
C ARG A 3 44.76 23.46 -3.56
N ARG A 4 44.51 23.37 -4.90
CA ARG A 4 45.54 23.60 -5.93
C ARG A 4 45.68 25.08 -6.31
N VAL A 5 44.57 25.83 -6.26
CA VAL A 5 44.55 27.23 -6.67
C VAL A 5 44.83 28.15 -5.51
N ASP A 6 44.19 27.90 -4.35
CA ASP A 6 44.21 28.80 -3.23
C ASP A 6 45.10 28.32 -2.07
N GLY A 7 45.77 27.15 -2.20
CA GLY A 7 46.53 26.51 -1.13
C GLY A 7 45.68 26.13 0.10
N ALA A 8 44.36 26.17 0.00
CA ALA A 8 43.43 25.98 1.11
C ALA A 8 43.49 24.55 1.66
N GLN A 9 43.48 24.42 2.97
CA GLN A 9 43.29 23.13 3.65
C GLN A 9 41.77 22.88 3.73
N LEU A 10 41.34 21.86 3.00
CA LEU A 10 39.93 21.48 2.90
C LEU A 10 39.67 20.18 3.68
N PHE A 11 38.55 20.15 4.39
CA PHE A 11 38.05 19.02 5.12
C PHE A 11 36.74 18.52 4.46
N GLY A 12 36.50 17.23 4.49
CA GLY A 12 35.26 16.61 3.99
C GLY A 12 34.58 15.78 5.08
N LEU A 13 33.30 15.99 5.28
CA LEU A 13 32.44 15.12 6.10
C LEU A 13 31.50 14.38 5.16
N THR A 14 31.46 13.09 5.28
CA THR A 14 30.56 12.24 4.48
C THR A 14 29.81 11.26 5.36
N SER A 15 28.62 10.84 4.93
CA SER A 15 27.87 9.75 5.54
C SER A 15 27.72 8.57 4.57
N PRO A 16 27.54 7.34 5.07
CA PRO A 16 27.19 6.21 4.23
C PRO A 16 25.91 6.46 3.43
N LEU A 17 25.82 5.87 2.24
CA LEU A 17 24.64 5.94 1.42
C LEU A 17 23.47 5.17 2.07
N ILE A 18 22.28 5.77 2.09
CA ILE A 18 21.08 5.10 2.58
C ILE A 18 20.64 4.06 1.54
N THR A 19 20.54 2.81 1.98
CA THR A 19 20.06 1.68 1.19
C THR A 19 18.88 1.04 1.89
N THR A 20 18.04 0.32 1.14
CA THR A 20 17.01 -0.57 1.70
C THR A 20 17.61 -1.91 2.12
N ALA A 21 16.88 -2.73 2.85
CA ALA A 21 17.28 -4.08 3.25
C ALA A 21 17.62 -4.97 2.04
N SER A 22 17.05 -4.71 0.86
CA SER A 22 17.41 -5.39 -0.40
C SER A 22 18.75 -4.94 -0.98
N GLY A 23 19.44 -3.96 -0.38
CA GLY A 23 20.68 -3.37 -0.89
C GLY A 23 20.47 -2.29 -1.96
N ALA A 24 19.26 -2.02 -2.39
CA ALA A 24 18.95 -0.97 -3.34
C ALA A 24 19.16 0.41 -2.70
N LYS A 25 19.65 1.37 -3.51
CA LYS A 25 19.82 2.76 -3.05
C LYS A 25 18.46 3.42 -2.89
N MET A 26 18.18 3.95 -1.69
CA MET A 26 16.94 4.68 -1.43
C MET A 26 16.88 5.96 -2.27
N GLY A 27 15.71 6.23 -2.88
CA GLY A 27 15.45 7.46 -3.63
C GLY A 27 16.19 7.60 -4.97
N LYS A 28 16.73 6.52 -5.55
CA LYS A 28 17.51 6.57 -6.80
C LYS A 28 16.83 5.93 -8.01
N THR A 29 15.76 5.16 -7.83
CA THR A 29 15.01 4.52 -8.93
C THR A 29 13.76 5.33 -9.25
N ALA A 30 13.29 5.25 -10.50
CA ALA A 30 12.05 5.90 -10.92
C ALA A 30 10.84 5.48 -10.06
N ASP A 31 10.81 4.20 -9.64
CA ASP A 31 9.75 3.61 -8.82
C ASP A 31 10.03 3.69 -7.30
N GLY A 32 11.21 4.12 -6.89
CA GLY A 32 11.64 4.14 -5.48
C GLY A 32 11.92 5.54 -4.92
N ALA A 33 11.76 6.60 -5.73
CA ALA A 33 11.90 7.96 -5.27
C ALA A 33 10.58 8.44 -4.68
N VAL A 34 10.58 8.80 -3.39
CA VAL A 34 9.45 9.48 -2.78
C VAL A 34 9.72 10.99 -2.76
N TRP A 35 8.82 11.75 -3.33
CA TRP A 35 8.90 13.21 -3.35
C TRP A 35 8.37 13.78 -2.04
N LEU A 36 9.05 14.83 -1.52
CA LEU A 36 8.60 15.54 -0.32
C LEU A 36 7.50 16.56 -0.62
N ASN A 37 7.36 16.97 -1.87
CA ASN A 37 6.41 17.99 -2.30
C ASN A 37 5.00 17.39 -2.41
N ALA A 38 4.04 17.97 -1.71
CA ALA A 38 2.64 17.52 -1.73
C ALA A 38 1.98 17.58 -3.11
N ASP A 39 2.46 18.46 -4.00
CA ASP A 39 2.00 18.56 -5.39
C ASP A 39 2.39 17.33 -6.25
N ARG A 40 3.38 16.56 -5.81
CA ARG A 40 3.89 15.38 -6.53
C ARG A 40 3.51 14.07 -5.89
N VAL A 41 3.47 14.03 -4.57
CA VAL A 41 3.06 12.86 -3.78
C VAL A 41 2.18 13.36 -2.65
N SER A 42 0.96 12.86 -2.59
CA SER A 42 0.04 13.23 -1.51
C SER A 42 0.59 12.84 -0.13
N ALA A 43 0.16 13.52 0.93
CA ALA A 43 0.53 13.15 2.29
C ALA A 43 0.13 11.70 2.63
N TYR A 44 -0.98 11.21 2.05
CA TYR A 44 -1.41 9.83 2.18
C TYR A 44 -0.44 8.84 1.50
N ASP A 45 -0.04 9.09 0.25
CA ASP A 45 0.91 8.23 -0.45
C ASP A 45 2.30 8.26 0.19
N TYR A 46 2.72 9.42 0.72
CA TYR A 46 3.94 9.57 1.50
C TYR A 46 3.88 8.76 2.79
N TRP A 47 2.75 8.80 3.50
CA TRP A 47 2.49 7.97 4.68
C TRP A 47 2.52 6.48 4.34
N GLN A 48 1.88 6.07 3.24
CA GLN A 48 1.87 4.69 2.76
C GLN A 48 3.28 4.19 2.38
N PHE A 49 4.12 5.04 1.83
CA PHE A 49 5.52 4.69 1.55
C PHE A 49 6.23 4.22 2.83
N TRP A 50 6.14 4.97 3.91
CA TRP A 50 6.74 4.59 5.20
C TRP A 50 6.05 3.40 5.85
N ARG A 51 4.73 3.32 5.76
CA ARG A 51 3.94 2.20 6.27
C ARG A 51 4.29 0.86 5.60
N ASN A 52 4.72 0.89 4.34
CA ASN A 52 5.11 -0.28 3.55
C ASN A 52 6.62 -0.59 3.62
N THR A 53 7.36 0.03 4.51
CA THR A 53 8.78 -0.25 4.75
C THR A 53 8.98 -1.73 5.11
N ALA A 54 10.06 -2.33 4.61
CA ALA A 54 10.44 -3.70 4.98
C ALA A 54 10.77 -3.78 6.48
N ASP A 55 10.41 -4.87 7.13
CA ASP A 55 10.58 -5.07 8.58
C ASP A 55 12.02 -4.80 9.03
N ALA A 56 12.98 -5.29 8.26
CA ALA A 56 14.42 -5.13 8.54
C ALA A 56 14.92 -3.67 8.44
N ASP A 57 14.16 -2.78 7.81
CA ASP A 57 14.53 -1.37 7.67
C ASP A 57 13.90 -0.47 8.74
N VAL A 58 12.83 -0.94 9.44
CA VAL A 58 12.01 -0.12 10.33
C VAL A 58 12.86 0.58 11.40
N GLY A 59 13.66 -0.15 12.13
CA GLY A 59 14.48 0.42 13.21
C GLY A 59 15.47 1.45 12.71
N ARG A 60 16.16 1.16 11.61
CA ARG A 60 17.10 2.12 11.01
C ARG A 60 16.39 3.38 10.54
N PHE A 61 15.19 3.25 9.95
CA PHE A 61 14.45 4.40 9.47
C PHE A 61 13.82 5.21 10.61
N LEU A 62 13.41 4.59 11.71
CA LEU A 62 13.03 5.30 12.93
C LEU A 62 14.16 6.22 13.42
N ARG A 63 15.41 5.75 13.43
CA ARG A 63 16.57 6.56 13.84
C ARG A 63 16.90 7.70 12.88
N LEU A 64 16.67 7.53 11.58
CA LEU A 64 17.07 8.48 10.55
C LEU A 64 16.00 9.49 10.20
N PHE A 65 14.72 9.14 10.35
CA PHE A 65 13.59 9.90 9.82
C PHE A 65 12.53 10.23 10.88
N THR A 66 12.90 10.14 12.16
CA THR A 66 12.01 10.58 13.25
C THR A 66 12.84 11.30 14.33
N GLU A 67 12.15 12.07 15.15
CA GLU A 67 12.71 12.72 16.35
C GLU A 67 12.34 11.98 17.64
N LEU A 68 12.01 10.68 17.53
CA LEU A 68 11.65 9.86 18.68
C LEU A 68 12.85 9.64 19.60
N PRO A 69 12.64 9.58 20.92
CA PRO A 69 13.68 9.23 21.88
C PRO A 69 14.29 7.86 21.59
N MET A 70 15.58 7.68 21.84
CA MET A 70 16.30 6.45 21.52
C MET A 70 15.82 5.22 22.30
N ASP A 71 15.30 5.38 23.51
CA ASP A 71 14.69 4.35 24.31
C ASP A 71 13.37 3.85 23.70
N GLU A 72 12.56 4.77 23.17
CA GLU A 72 11.35 4.43 22.46
C GLU A 72 11.67 3.73 21.12
N ILE A 73 12.66 4.18 20.38
CA ILE A 73 13.12 3.49 19.16
C ILE A 73 13.59 2.06 19.49
N ALA A 74 14.35 1.88 20.58
CA ALA A 74 14.80 0.56 21.01
C ALA A 74 13.62 -0.37 21.37
N ARG A 75 12.56 0.18 22.00
CA ARG A 75 11.32 -0.55 22.30
C ARG A 75 10.61 -0.99 21.00
N LEU A 76 10.50 -0.10 20.02
CA LEU A 76 9.85 -0.39 18.75
C LEU A 76 10.65 -1.39 17.89
N GLU A 77 11.97 -1.37 17.97
CA GLU A 77 12.83 -2.34 17.27
C GLU A 77 12.74 -3.76 17.84
N ALA A 78 12.33 -3.90 19.08
CA ALA A 78 12.14 -5.20 19.72
C ALA A 78 10.83 -5.89 19.30
N LEU A 79 9.91 -5.19 18.67
CA LEU A 79 8.64 -5.72 18.16
C LEU A 79 8.88 -6.70 17.01
N GLN A 80 8.12 -7.80 16.99
CA GLN A 80 8.23 -8.86 15.99
C GLN A 80 6.86 -9.22 15.41
N ASP A 81 6.86 -9.97 14.33
CA ASP A 81 5.65 -10.50 13.69
C ASP A 81 4.59 -9.41 13.42
N ALA A 82 3.39 -9.60 13.96
CA ALA A 82 2.27 -8.67 13.77
C ALA A 82 2.51 -7.31 14.44
N GLU A 83 3.24 -7.28 15.57
CA GLU A 83 3.49 -6.06 16.34
C GLU A 83 4.40 -5.06 15.62
N ILE A 84 5.26 -5.51 14.69
CA ILE A 84 6.10 -4.61 13.89
C ILE A 84 5.27 -3.63 13.05
N ASN A 85 3.99 -3.98 12.78
CA ASN A 85 3.07 -3.08 12.11
C ASN A 85 2.78 -1.81 12.89
N ASP A 86 2.84 -1.86 14.23
CA ASP A 86 2.68 -0.68 15.07
C ASP A 86 3.91 0.23 14.96
N ALA A 87 5.12 -0.35 14.95
CA ALA A 87 6.35 0.41 14.69
C ALA A 87 6.33 1.09 13.31
N LYS A 88 5.79 0.41 12.29
CA LYS A 88 5.61 1.01 10.95
C LYS A 88 4.58 2.13 10.91
N LYS A 89 3.48 2.03 11.67
CA LYS A 89 2.51 3.12 11.81
C LYS A 89 3.15 4.34 12.47
N ILE A 90 3.91 4.12 13.55
CA ILE A 90 4.62 5.18 14.25
C ILE A 90 5.65 5.87 13.34
N LEU A 91 6.43 5.09 12.58
CA LEU A 91 7.37 5.63 11.58
C LEU A 91 6.64 6.48 10.54
N ALA A 92 5.55 5.96 9.98
CA ALA A 92 4.77 6.67 8.97
C ALA A 92 4.16 7.97 9.50
N ASN A 93 3.61 7.93 10.72
CA ASN A 93 3.07 9.13 11.37
C ASN A 93 4.14 10.17 11.64
N ALA A 94 5.26 9.78 12.25
CA ALA A 94 6.34 10.70 12.61
C ALA A 94 6.99 11.33 11.36
N ALA A 95 7.34 10.52 10.35
CA ALA A 95 7.93 11.01 9.11
C ALA A 95 6.97 11.91 8.32
N THR A 96 5.67 11.57 8.28
CA THR A 96 4.67 12.40 7.60
C THR A 96 4.39 13.69 8.36
N ALA A 97 4.33 13.66 9.69
CA ALA A 97 4.16 14.85 10.50
C ALA A 97 5.33 15.83 10.33
N MET A 98 6.57 15.32 10.25
CA MET A 98 7.77 16.13 10.00
C MET A 98 7.75 16.79 8.61
N CYS A 99 7.24 16.10 7.58
CA CYS A 99 7.26 16.58 6.20
C CYS A 99 6.04 17.44 5.83
N HIS A 100 4.84 17.05 6.28
CA HIS A 100 3.54 17.60 5.84
C HIS A 100 2.71 18.18 6.99
N GLY A 101 3.18 18.09 8.23
CA GLY A 101 2.46 18.54 9.41
C GLY A 101 1.62 17.46 10.08
N ALA A 102 1.33 17.67 11.37
CA ALA A 102 0.62 16.71 12.22
C ALA A 102 -0.80 16.39 11.73
N ASP A 103 -1.53 17.41 11.25
CA ASP A 103 -2.90 17.23 10.76
C ASP A 103 -2.95 16.35 9.50
N ALA A 104 -1.99 16.51 8.59
CA ALA A 104 -1.86 15.71 7.39
C ALA A 104 -1.53 14.25 7.73
N ALA A 105 -0.64 14.02 8.70
CA ALA A 105 -0.30 12.68 9.19
C ALA A 105 -1.51 11.98 9.81
N ALA A 106 -2.24 12.67 10.71
CA ALA A 106 -3.43 12.15 11.34
C ALA A 106 -4.57 11.85 10.33
N SER A 107 -4.70 12.70 9.30
CA SER A 107 -5.65 12.45 8.20
C SER A 107 -5.26 11.23 7.38
N ALA A 108 -3.98 11.07 7.04
CA ALA A 108 -3.47 9.92 6.29
C ALA A 108 -3.67 8.61 7.07
N GLU A 109 -3.39 8.62 8.37
CA GLU A 109 -3.61 7.45 9.24
C GLU A 109 -5.09 7.05 9.30
N ARG A 110 -6.01 8.03 9.50
CA ARG A 110 -7.46 7.75 9.51
C ARG A 110 -7.93 7.17 8.18
N THR A 111 -7.53 7.77 7.06
CA THR A 111 -7.86 7.26 5.73
C THR A 111 -7.35 5.83 5.53
N ALA A 112 -6.14 5.53 6.01
CA ALA A 112 -5.60 4.18 5.95
C ALA A 112 -6.40 3.21 6.83
N ALA A 113 -6.78 3.59 8.05
CA ALA A 113 -7.59 2.77 8.94
C ALA A 113 -8.98 2.49 8.33
N GLU A 114 -9.66 3.52 7.81
CA GLU A 114 -10.95 3.40 7.13
C GLU A 114 -10.86 2.47 5.91
N THR A 115 -9.77 2.55 5.15
CA THR A 115 -9.58 1.75 3.94
C THR A 115 -9.23 0.28 4.24
N PHE A 116 -8.47 0.02 5.31
CA PHE A 116 -7.89 -1.30 5.56
C PHE A 116 -8.47 -2.04 6.78
N GLU A 117 -8.88 -1.34 7.82
CA GLU A 117 -9.30 -1.97 9.09
C GLU A 117 -10.81 -2.21 9.16
N GLN A 118 -11.61 -1.37 8.51
CA GLN A 118 -13.07 -1.52 8.54
C GLN A 118 -13.64 -2.34 7.39
N GLY A 119 -12.82 -2.72 6.41
CA GLY A 119 -13.34 -3.37 5.19
C GLY A 119 -14.42 -2.55 4.48
N GLN A 120 -14.65 -1.34 4.96
CA GLN A 120 -15.65 -0.38 4.52
C GLN A 120 -14.93 0.92 4.19
N SER A 121 -14.61 1.11 3.01
CA SER A 121 -14.77 2.31 2.23
C SER A 121 -14.16 2.07 0.87
N ALA A 122 -14.99 1.73 0.00
CA ALA A 122 -14.77 1.58 -1.42
C ALA A 122 -14.40 2.90 -2.11
N ALA A 123 -14.36 4.01 -1.42
CA ALA A 123 -14.28 5.37 -1.97
C ALA A 123 -12.94 5.73 -2.66
N GLY A 124 -12.04 4.79 -2.89
CA GLY A 124 -10.79 5.00 -3.63
C GLY A 124 -10.36 3.81 -4.47
N LEU A 125 -11.13 2.73 -4.47
CA LEU A 125 -10.82 1.57 -5.30
C LEU A 125 -11.31 1.77 -6.73
N PRO A 126 -10.59 1.25 -7.74
CA PRO A 126 -11.09 1.23 -9.11
C PRO A 126 -12.47 0.60 -9.15
N THR A 127 -13.43 1.28 -9.75
CA THR A 127 -14.81 0.79 -9.88
C THR A 127 -15.09 0.48 -11.34
N VAL A 128 -15.71 -0.67 -11.59
CA VAL A 128 -16.17 -1.12 -12.91
C VAL A 128 -17.67 -1.29 -12.85
N ASP A 129 -18.39 -0.60 -13.73
CA ASP A 129 -19.84 -0.74 -13.86
C ASP A 129 -20.16 -1.93 -14.74
N ILE A 130 -21.00 -2.85 -14.26
CA ILE A 130 -21.51 -4.01 -15.01
C ILE A 130 -23.02 -4.00 -14.94
N PRO A 131 -23.71 -4.02 -16.10
CA PRO A 131 -25.17 -4.01 -16.13
C PRO A 131 -25.78 -5.15 -15.33
N ALA A 132 -26.84 -4.88 -14.57
CA ALA A 132 -27.57 -5.90 -13.81
C ALA A 132 -28.09 -7.03 -14.70
N ALA A 133 -28.42 -6.72 -15.95
CA ALA A 133 -28.85 -7.72 -16.94
C ALA A 133 -27.80 -8.82 -17.18
N ASP A 134 -26.51 -8.50 -17.06
CA ASP A 134 -25.44 -9.48 -17.23
C ASP A 134 -25.36 -10.48 -16.07
N PHE A 135 -25.93 -10.13 -14.91
CA PHE A 135 -26.02 -10.99 -13.74
C PHE A 135 -27.30 -11.86 -13.69
N ALA A 136 -28.16 -11.79 -14.70
CA ALA A 136 -29.46 -12.52 -14.70
C ALA A 136 -29.29 -14.02 -14.42
N ASP A 137 -28.30 -14.67 -15.06
CA ASP A 137 -27.94 -16.07 -14.85
C ASP A 137 -26.68 -16.24 -13.96
N GLY A 138 -26.20 -15.14 -13.37
CA GLY A 138 -24.91 -15.05 -12.71
C GLY A 138 -23.74 -14.93 -13.70
N ILE A 139 -22.60 -14.42 -13.22
CA ILE A 139 -21.34 -14.33 -13.98
C ILE A 139 -20.36 -15.33 -13.36
N ALA A 140 -19.78 -16.21 -14.18
CA ALA A 140 -18.74 -17.12 -13.69
C ALA A 140 -17.57 -16.33 -13.09
N ALA A 141 -17.08 -16.75 -11.92
CA ALA A 141 -16.06 -16.01 -11.16
C ALA A 141 -14.85 -15.65 -12.02
N PHE A 142 -14.30 -16.60 -12.81
CA PHE A 142 -13.17 -16.31 -13.70
C PHE A 142 -13.46 -15.18 -14.70
N ALA A 143 -14.69 -15.14 -15.25
CA ALA A 143 -15.09 -14.13 -16.21
C ALA A 143 -15.24 -12.74 -15.55
N LEU A 144 -15.82 -12.72 -14.35
CA LEU A 144 -15.98 -11.50 -13.57
C LEU A 144 -14.61 -10.88 -13.19
N PHE A 145 -13.65 -11.69 -12.74
CA PHE A 145 -12.29 -11.22 -12.42
C PHE A 145 -11.53 -10.69 -13.63
N ALA A 146 -11.71 -11.31 -14.80
CA ALA A 146 -11.12 -10.81 -16.05
C ALA A 146 -11.79 -9.49 -16.50
N ARG A 147 -13.13 -9.38 -16.45
CA ARG A 147 -13.88 -8.15 -16.78
C ARG A 147 -13.53 -6.98 -15.85
N ALA A 148 -13.32 -7.26 -14.58
CA ALA A 148 -12.92 -6.28 -13.59
C ALA A 148 -11.44 -5.86 -13.69
N GLY A 149 -10.67 -6.42 -14.64
CA GLY A 149 -9.25 -6.06 -14.83
C GLY A 149 -8.31 -6.63 -13.76
N LEU A 150 -8.79 -7.51 -12.90
CA LEU A 150 -7.96 -8.19 -11.89
C LEU A 150 -7.13 -9.34 -12.48
N ALA A 151 -7.45 -9.78 -13.68
CA ALA A 151 -6.71 -10.76 -14.45
C ALA A 151 -6.63 -10.32 -15.92
N THR A 152 -5.54 -10.67 -16.61
CA THR A 152 -5.28 -10.27 -17.99
C THR A 152 -6.08 -11.11 -19.00
N SER A 153 -6.60 -12.25 -18.56
CA SER A 153 -7.41 -13.18 -19.36
C SER A 153 -8.21 -14.12 -18.47
N ASN A 154 -9.20 -14.80 -19.06
CA ASN A 154 -9.95 -15.85 -18.36
C ASN A 154 -9.04 -16.98 -17.84
N GLY A 155 -7.98 -17.33 -18.58
CA GLY A 155 -7.01 -18.34 -18.16
C GLY A 155 -6.18 -17.89 -16.93
N ASP A 156 -5.84 -16.62 -16.90
CA ASP A 156 -5.14 -16.01 -15.76
C ASP A 156 -6.04 -15.94 -14.52
N ALA A 157 -7.31 -15.52 -14.70
CA ALA A 157 -8.31 -15.53 -13.65
C ALA A 157 -8.51 -16.93 -13.03
N ARG A 158 -8.58 -17.97 -13.87
CA ARG A 158 -8.68 -19.36 -13.40
C ARG A 158 -7.45 -19.77 -12.57
N ARG A 159 -6.24 -19.40 -13.01
CA ARG A 159 -5.02 -19.66 -12.23
C ARG A 159 -5.03 -18.94 -10.88
N LEU A 160 -5.47 -17.67 -10.85
CA LEU A 160 -5.61 -16.89 -9.64
C LEU A 160 -6.57 -17.56 -8.64
N ILE A 161 -7.73 -18.03 -9.10
CA ILE A 161 -8.74 -18.70 -8.28
C ILE A 161 -8.20 -20.03 -7.73
N ARG A 162 -7.64 -20.90 -8.59
CA ARG A 162 -7.03 -22.18 -8.17
C ARG A 162 -5.89 -21.99 -7.17
N GLY A 163 -5.11 -20.92 -7.33
CA GLY A 163 -4.06 -20.53 -6.40
C GLY A 163 -4.58 -19.96 -5.07
N GLY A 164 -5.91 -19.84 -4.91
CA GLY A 164 -6.53 -19.31 -3.69
C GLY A 164 -6.34 -17.83 -3.46
N GLY A 165 -5.97 -17.08 -4.52
CA GLY A 165 -5.76 -15.64 -4.46
C GLY A 165 -7.01 -14.80 -4.72
N ALA A 166 -8.14 -15.40 -5.14
CA ALA A 166 -9.37 -14.70 -5.48
C ALA A 166 -10.36 -14.67 -4.30
N ARG A 167 -10.95 -13.50 -4.05
CA ARG A 167 -12.03 -13.31 -3.07
C ARG A 167 -13.14 -12.45 -3.65
N VAL A 168 -14.37 -12.75 -3.26
CA VAL A 168 -15.59 -11.96 -3.52
C VAL A 168 -16.14 -11.58 -2.15
N ASN A 169 -16.33 -10.30 -1.89
CA ASN A 169 -16.77 -9.77 -0.59
C ASN A 169 -15.97 -10.37 0.58
N ASP A 170 -14.65 -10.42 0.41
CA ASP A 170 -13.66 -10.98 1.33
C ASP A 170 -13.73 -12.50 1.55
N GLU A 171 -14.71 -13.19 0.97
CA GLU A 171 -14.81 -14.65 0.98
C GLU A 171 -13.98 -15.27 -0.15
N LYS A 172 -13.25 -16.34 0.16
CA LYS A 172 -12.40 -17.03 -0.81
C LYS A 172 -13.24 -17.76 -1.86
N VAL A 173 -12.97 -17.49 -3.13
CA VAL A 173 -13.55 -18.24 -4.24
C VAL A 173 -12.79 -19.55 -4.44
N ALA A 174 -13.45 -20.68 -4.21
CA ALA A 174 -12.84 -22.01 -4.36
C ALA A 174 -13.06 -22.62 -5.75
N ASP A 175 -14.20 -22.32 -6.38
CA ASP A 175 -14.57 -22.82 -7.71
C ASP A 175 -14.50 -21.68 -8.75
N GLU A 176 -13.71 -21.87 -9.78
CA GLU A 176 -13.56 -20.90 -10.86
C GLU A 176 -14.83 -20.67 -11.68
N ASN A 177 -15.74 -21.63 -11.69
CA ASN A 177 -17.02 -21.56 -12.38
C ASN A 177 -18.18 -21.15 -11.46
N ALA A 178 -17.90 -20.86 -10.18
CA ALA A 178 -18.92 -20.36 -9.26
C ALA A 178 -19.65 -19.16 -9.88
N GLN A 179 -20.97 -19.18 -9.85
CA GLN A 179 -21.80 -18.10 -10.38
C GLN A 179 -21.93 -17.00 -9.34
N ILE A 180 -21.48 -15.81 -9.70
CA ILE A 180 -21.63 -14.61 -8.89
C ILE A 180 -22.90 -13.91 -9.34
N ALA A 181 -23.86 -13.81 -8.44
CA ALA A 181 -25.17 -13.21 -8.71
C ALA A 181 -25.22 -11.75 -8.24
N ALA A 182 -26.13 -10.97 -8.82
CA ALA A 182 -26.37 -9.58 -8.38
C ALA A 182 -26.74 -9.48 -6.89
N GLY A 183 -27.40 -10.49 -6.33
CA GLY A 183 -27.76 -10.54 -4.91
C GLY A 183 -26.60 -10.67 -3.93
N GLN A 184 -25.36 -10.79 -4.42
CA GLN A 184 -24.14 -10.73 -3.59
C GLN A 184 -23.61 -9.30 -3.46
N ALA A 185 -24.23 -8.32 -4.14
CA ALA A 185 -23.92 -6.92 -3.92
C ALA A 185 -24.41 -6.46 -2.54
N ASP A 186 -23.69 -5.49 -1.97
CA ASP A 186 -24.12 -4.82 -0.74
C ASP A 186 -25.32 -3.87 -0.99
N ASP A 187 -25.73 -3.15 0.05
CA ASP A 187 -26.86 -2.22 0.00
C ASP A 187 -26.64 -1.06 -1.00
N ASP A 188 -25.39 -0.78 -1.38
CA ASP A 188 -24.99 0.22 -2.37
C ASP A 188 -24.89 -0.37 -3.80
N GLY A 189 -25.23 -1.65 -3.99
CA GLY A 189 -25.13 -2.35 -5.26
C GLY A 189 -23.71 -2.71 -5.67
N ILE A 190 -22.80 -2.87 -4.70
CA ILE A 190 -21.38 -3.08 -4.95
C ILE A 190 -20.94 -4.50 -4.56
N ILE A 191 -20.16 -5.14 -5.44
CA ILE A 191 -19.45 -6.38 -5.16
C ILE A 191 -17.95 -6.08 -5.10
N LYS A 192 -17.31 -6.38 -3.99
CA LYS A 192 -15.85 -6.21 -3.83
C LYS A 192 -15.13 -7.46 -4.34
N LEU A 193 -14.22 -7.26 -5.29
CA LEU A 193 -13.33 -8.32 -5.80
C LEU A 193 -11.91 -8.07 -5.32
N SER A 194 -11.21 -9.15 -4.93
CA SER A 194 -9.82 -9.06 -4.49
C SER A 194 -8.95 -10.11 -5.16
N ALA A 195 -7.77 -9.70 -5.65
CA ALA A 195 -6.75 -10.56 -6.22
C ALA A 195 -5.46 -10.49 -5.38
N GLY A 196 -5.27 -11.47 -4.51
CA GLY A 196 -4.22 -11.47 -3.49
C GLY A 196 -4.50 -10.44 -2.38
N LYS A 197 -3.42 -9.92 -1.79
CA LYS A 197 -3.51 -8.99 -0.65
C LYS A 197 -3.52 -7.50 -1.04
N LYS A 198 -3.26 -7.18 -2.32
CA LYS A 198 -2.96 -5.80 -2.73
C LYS A 198 -3.85 -5.24 -3.84
N ARG A 199 -4.52 -6.10 -4.62
CA ARG A 199 -5.34 -5.65 -5.76
C ARG A 199 -6.81 -5.86 -5.44
N HIS A 200 -7.56 -4.77 -5.43
CA HIS A 200 -8.99 -4.77 -5.16
C HIS A 200 -9.70 -3.93 -6.23
N VAL A 201 -10.87 -4.34 -6.63
CA VAL A 201 -11.74 -3.64 -7.57
C VAL A 201 -13.17 -3.76 -7.08
N LEU A 202 -13.94 -2.72 -7.27
CA LEU A 202 -15.36 -2.70 -7.01
C LEU A 202 -16.11 -2.93 -8.31
N VAL A 203 -17.08 -3.80 -8.26
CA VAL A 203 -18.05 -3.98 -9.35
C VAL A 203 -19.36 -3.37 -8.89
N ARG A 204 -19.79 -2.32 -9.58
CA ARG A 204 -21.12 -1.74 -9.37
C ARG A 204 -22.09 -2.42 -10.31
N VAL A 205 -23.15 -2.99 -9.72
CA VAL A 205 -24.26 -3.60 -10.45
C VAL A 205 -25.25 -2.49 -10.77
N GLY A 206 -25.35 -2.08 -12.04
CA GLY A 206 -26.12 -0.92 -12.49
C GLY A 206 -27.33 -1.28 -13.39
#